data_13d99654885f5878861a3ef88b60c940
#
_entry.id   13d99654885f5878861a3ef88b60c940
#
_cell.length_a   1.000
_cell.length_b   1.000
_cell.length_c   1.000
_cell.angle_alpha   90.00
_cell.angle_beta   90.00
_cell.angle_gamma   90.00
#
_symmetry.space_group_name_H-M   'P 1'
#
loop_
_entity.id
_entity.type
_entity.pdbx_description
1 polymer ?
#
loop_
_entity_poly.entity_id
_entity_poly.type
_entity_poly.pdbx_seq_one_letter_code
_entity_poly.pdbx_strand_id
1 'polypeptide(L)'
;MKTLKIIVISTIVLVMTAGLCGCTTFDNFKAAFIDKNQDSGREVIIGVLEPVTGSESKNAEDEIRGIQLANSVHPNAGDYRVSLVFSDNKSDIDATETAAQTLIAKEPAIILGSYGSVYSLSASPFIRDAKIPAISITNTNPLVTRNNKYYYRVCYVDSNQGDLLGRYVVEGKKEKKAGVLLPEGDDAAQAMAAAFGRRLRSETDNDDAIAFYEQYKTGQKDFTKELNRIKRTGVKSILLPGEYADAANIITQAAKLNMDVEFLGDTTWSDGSFRKLLGDNVTSEDYSFVQFFSSEGELTSQAITKERELFLSAYQKEYGKGSEPSDAMALGYDAYVIAADAIGRTTGKPDAKKVAAVLADPGYQIEGATGLINFNSIGDPIKTAYITKWKNRKTETVYTLDAQE
;
A
#
# COMPACT_ATOMS: atom_id res chain seq x y z
N MET A 1 -8.87 -3.51 64.48
CA MET A 1 -9.56 -2.57 63.59
C MET A 1 -8.65 -1.66 62.75
N LYS A 2 -7.36 -1.50 63.02
CA LYS A 2 -6.44 -0.67 62.22
C LYS A 2 -5.81 -1.40 61.04
N THR A 3 -5.67 -2.70 61.06
CA THR A 3 -5.09 -3.53 59.99
C THR A 3 -6.06 -3.78 58.82
N LEU A 4 -7.37 -3.72 59.06
CA LEU A 4 -8.36 -3.94 57.99
C LEU A 4 -8.54 -2.71 57.08
N LYS A 5 -8.24 -1.49 57.56
CA LYS A 5 -8.33 -0.27 56.74
C LYS A 5 -7.16 -0.10 55.76
N ILE A 6 -5.98 -0.67 56.05
CA ILE A 6 -4.81 -0.57 55.18
C ILE A 6 -4.95 -1.53 53.98
N ILE A 7 -5.57 -2.70 54.14
CA ILE A 7 -5.79 -3.67 53.07
C ILE A 7 -6.83 -3.15 52.04
N VAL A 8 -7.89 -2.47 52.50
CA VAL A 8 -8.92 -1.90 51.62
C VAL A 8 -8.41 -0.73 50.79
N ILE A 9 -7.49 0.07 51.34
CA ILE A 9 -6.89 1.21 50.60
C ILE A 9 -5.87 0.68 49.56
N SER A 10 -5.11 -0.39 49.85
CA SER A 10 -4.20 -1.00 48.86
C SER A 10 -4.92 -1.69 47.71
N THR A 11 -6.11 -2.24 47.96
CA THR A 11 -6.89 -2.91 46.90
C THR A 11 -7.59 -1.93 46.00
N ILE A 12 -7.99 -0.74 46.49
CA ILE A 12 -8.60 0.32 45.68
C ILE A 12 -7.56 1.02 44.80
N VAL A 13 -6.32 1.16 45.27
CA VAL A 13 -5.22 1.73 44.47
C VAL A 13 -4.78 0.76 43.37
N LEU A 14 -4.84 -0.56 43.60
CA LEU A 14 -4.49 -1.58 42.60
C LEU A 14 -5.55 -1.73 41.49
N VAL A 15 -6.82 -1.48 41.79
CA VAL A 15 -7.93 -1.54 40.79
C VAL A 15 -7.98 -0.24 39.94
N MET A 16 -7.50 0.90 40.45
CA MET A 16 -7.41 2.14 39.66
C MET A 16 -6.21 2.16 38.69
N THR A 17 -5.19 1.35 38.90
CA THR A 17 -4.04 1.26 37.96
C THR A 17 -4.27 0.30 36.79
N ALA A 18 -5.26 -0.59 36.87
CA ALA A 18 -5.63 -1.49 35.77
C ALA A 18 -6.63 -0.90 34.77
N GLY A 19 -7.26 0.23 35.08
CA GLY A 19 -8.25 0.91 34.23
C GLY A 19 -7.68 2.03 33.34
N LEU A 20 -6.38 2.32 33.39
CA LEU A 20 -5.74 3.43 32.66
C LEU A 20 -4.86 2.99 31.47
N CYS A 21 -4.86 1.71 31.10
CA CYS A 21 -4.08 1.21 29.98
C CYS A 21 -4.77 1.34 28.61
N GLY A 22 -5.93 1.97 28.52
CA GLY A 22 -6.68 2.12 27.26
C GLY A 22 -6.59 3.48 26.57
N CYS A 23 -6.10 4.53 27.25
CA CYS A 23 -6.04 5.91 26.70
C CYS A 23 -4.65 6.52 26.58
N THR A 24 -3.59 5.78 26.90
CA THR A 24 -2.22 6.35 26.97
C THR A 24 -1.43 6.27 25.68
N THR A 25 -1.91 5.53 24.67
CA THR A 25 -1.17 5.37 23.40
C THR A 25 -1.20 6.64 22.57
N PHE A 26 -2.31 7.37 22.52
CA PHE A 26 -2.43 8.57 21.68
C PHE A 26 -1.80 9.82 22.32
N ASP A 27 -1.90 9.99 23.64
CA ASP A 27 -1.28 11.13 24.34
C ASP A 27 0.23 10.94 24.53
N ASN A 28 0.70 9.72 24.70
CA ASN A 28 2.14 9.40 24.65
C ASN A 28 2.68 9.52 23.21
N PHE A 29 1.88 9.24 22.23
CA PHE A 29 2.14 9.43 20.82
C PHE A 29 2.30 10.93 20.48
N LYS A 30 1.42 11.83 20.95
CA LYS A 30 1.59 13.28 20.81
C LYS A 30 2.80 13.81 21.59
N ALA A 31 3.07 13.30 22.78
CA ALA A 31 4.16 13.77 23.62
C ALA A 31 5.54 13.38 23.09
N ALA A 32 5.66 12.25 22.38
CA ALA A 32 6.92 11.80 21.78
C ALA A 32 7.37 12.67 20.59
N PHE A 33 6.45 13.41 19.96
CA PHE A 33 6.72 14.23 18.78
C PHE A 33 6.80 15.74 19.04
N ILE A 34 6.58 16.19 20.29
CA ILE A 34 6.88 17.56 20.69
C ILE A 34 8.28 17.57 21.34
N ASP A 35 9.30 17.45 20.52
CA ASP A 35 10.67 17.66 20.97
C ASP A 35 10.85 19.15 21.32
N LYS A 36 11.08 19.42 22.62
CA LYS A 36 11.26 20.77 23.19
C LYS A 36 12.64 21.36 22.92
N ASN A 37 13.40 20.85 21.99
CA ASN A 37 14.63 21.50 21.58
C ASN A 37 14.29 22.60 20.55
N GLN A 38 14.02 23.78 21.07
CA GLN A 38 14.02 25.05 20.34
C GLN A 38 15.44 25.34 19.83
N ASP A 39 15.77 24.74 18.71
CA ASP A 39 16.69 25.38 17.78
C ASP A 39 15.82 26.13 16.77
N SER A 40 15.98 27.43 16.65
CA SER A 40 15.24 28.34 15.77
C SER A 40 15.60 28.11 14.30
N GLY A 41 15.64 26.86 13.90
CA GLY A 41 15.88 26.37 12.56
C GLY A 41 14.68 26.67 11.66
N ARG A 42 14.93 26.73 10.37
CA ARG A 42 13.92 26.84 9.33
C ARG A 42 13.02 25.61 9.40
N GLU A 43 11.72 25.80 9.52
CA GLU A 43 10.73 24.72 9.60
C GLU A 43 9.88 24.66 8.32
N VAL A 44 9.49 23.45 7.91
CA VAL A 44 8.55 23.20 6.81
C VAL A 44 7.51 22.17 7.26
N ILE A 45 6.24 22.42 6.91
CA ILE A 45 5.14 21.54 7.28
C ILE A 45 4.89 20.52 6.17
N ILE A 46 4.86 19.24 6.53
CA ILE A 46 4.24 18.17 5.76
C ILE A 46 2.92 17.84 6.46
N GLY A 47 1.80 18.02 5.74
CA GLY A 47 0.49 17.65 6.24
C GLY A 47 0.24 16.16 6.12
N VAL A 48 -0.45 15.55 7.08
CA VAL A 48 -0.85 14.15 7.04
C VAL A 48 -2.36 14.08 7.27
N LEU A 49 -3.10 13.73 6.23
CA LEU A 49 -4.56 13.57 6.27
C LEU A 49 -4.87 12.09 6.33
N GLU A 50 -5.22 11.57 7.52
CA GLU A 50 -5.44 10.13 7.69
C GLU A 50 -6.59 9.85 8.68
N PRO A 51 -7.25 8.69 8.60
CA PRO A 51 -8.20 8.25 9.62
C PRO A 51 -7.44 7.78 10.87
N VAL A 52 -7.07 8.73 11.73
CA VAL A 52 -6.45 8.44 13.03
C VAL A 52 -7.45 7.78 13.98
N THR A 53 -8.74 8.11 13.83
CA THR A 53 -9.86 7.48 14.53
C THR A 53 -10.92 6.98 13.53
N GLY A 54 -11.92 6.21 14.03
CA GLY A 54 -12.99 5.66 13.21
C GLY A 54 -12.73 4.23 12.73
N SER A 55 -13.59 3.74 11.82
CA SER A 55 -13.57 2.33 11.36
C SER A 55 -12.29 1.92 10.64
N GLU A 56 -11.68 2.84 9.90
CA GLU A 56 -10.49 2.59 9.09
C GLU A 56 -9.17 2.87 9.82
N SER A 57 -9.22 3.37 11.06
CA SER A 57 -8.02 3.79 11.79
C SER A 57 -6.97 2.67 11.94
N LYS A 58 -7.43 1.43 12.12
CA LYS A 58 -6.54 0.27 12.22
C LYS A 58 -5.87 -0.05 10.88
N ASN A 59 -6.58 0.15 9.78
CA ASN A 59 -6.08 -0.13 8.44
C ASN A 59 -5.07 0.95 7.98
N ALA A 60 -5.28 2.21 8.40
CA ALA A 60 -4.38 3.34 8.13
C ALA A 60 -3.14 3.37 9.04
N GLU A 61 -3.13 2.60 10.13
CA GLU A 61 -2.06 2.63 11.15
C GLU A 61 -0.67 2.41 10.53
N ASP A 62 -0.55 1.50 9.59
CA ASP A 62 0.73 1.18 8.96
C ASP A 62 1.22 2.28 8.01
N GLU A 63 0.33 2.97 7.29
CA GLU A 63 0.70 4.16 6.50
C GLU A 63 1.28 5.25 7.41
N ILE A 64 0.59 5.55 8.51
CA ILE A 64 1.02 6.52 9.51
C ILE A 64 2.37 6.14 10.11
N ARG A 65 2.56 4.89 10.50
CA ARG A 65 3.82 4.37 11.04
C ARG A 65 4.97 4.48 10.05
N GLY A 66 4.69 4.20 8.76
CA GLY A 66 5.66 4.38 7.68
C GLY A 66 6.14 5.83 7.55
N ILE A 67 5.20 6.79 7.52
CA ILE A 67 5.50 8.23 7.50
C ILE A 67 6.35 8.64 8.71
N GLN A 68 6.01 8.17 9.90
CA GLN A 68 6.71 8.50 11.14
C GLN A 68 8.11 7.90 11.19
N LEU A 69 8.24 6.65 10.77
CA LEU A 69 9.54 5.97 10.67
C LEU A 69 10.45 6.73 9.72
N ALA A 70 9.95 7.14 8.54
CA ALA A 70 10.70 7.92 7.58
C ALA A 70 11.12 9.29 8.14
N ASN A 71 10.23 9.99 8.86
CA ASN A 71 10.57 11.25 9.51
C ASN A 71 11.65 11.06 10.61
N SER A 72 11.67 9.92 11.28
CA SER A 72 12.72 9.62 12.28
C SER A 72 14.09 9.38 11.64
N VAL A 73 14.12 8.85 10.43
CA VAL A 73 15.34 8.61 9.63
C VAL A 73 15.80 9.90 8.94
N HIS A 74 14.87 10.66 8.40
CA HIS A 74 15.09 11.89 7.64
C HIS A 74 14.33 13.07 8.28
N PRO A 75 14.76 13.58 9.43
CA PRO A 75 14.03 14.66 10.13
C PRO A 75 14.09 16.02 9.42
N ASN A 76 14.90 16.12 8.37
CA ASN A 76 15.10 17.35 7.60
C ASN A 76 14.84 17.14 6.12
N ALA A 77 14.31 18.14 5.44
CA ALA A 77 14.15 18.26 4.01
C ALA A 77 15.04 19.41 3.50
N GLY A 78 16.22 19.09 2.97
CA GLY A 78 17.28 20.07 2.73
C GLY A 78 17.69 20.78 4.05
N ASP A 79 17.66 22.13 4.04
CA ASP A 79 18.00 22.97 5.21
C ASP A 79 16.81 23.17 6.19
N TYR A 80 15.68 22.50 5.98
CA TYR A 80 14.45 22.70 6.74
C TYR A 80 14.14 21.47 7.59
N ARG A 81 13.87 21.69 8.88
CA ARG A 81 13.32 20.66 9.75
C ARG A 81 11.86 20.38 9.36
N VAL A 82 11.50 19.12 9.22
CA VAL A 82 10.13 18.71 8.91
C VAL A 82 9.27 18.67 10.16
N SER A 83 8.13 19.36 10.10
CA SER A 83 7.04 19.26 11.08
C SER A 83 5.87 18.51 10.45
N LEU A 84 5.52 17.34 11.03
CA LEU A 84 4.34 16.59 10.64
C LEU A 84 3.10 17.16 11.33
N VAL A 85 2.11 17.59 10.54
CA VAL A 85 0.84 18.09 11.06
C VAL A 85 -0.26 17.11 10.64
N PHE A 86 -0.81 16.38 11.61
CA PHE A 86 -1.88 15.40 11.39
C PHE A 86 -3.25 16.06 11.42
N SER A 87 -4.12 15.63 10.50
CA SER A 87 -5.54 15.96 10.48
C SER A 87 -6.35 14.67 10.35
N ASP A 88 -7.20 14.40 11.35
CA ASP A 88 -8.00 13.19 11.45
C ASP A 88 -9.30 13.34 10.68
N ASN A 89 -9.53 12.50 9.67
CA ASN A 89 -10.78 12.44 8.92
C ASN A 89 -11.83 11.51 9.53
N LYS A 90 -11.49 10.81 10.63
CA LYS A 90 -12.39 9.97 11.43
C LYS A 90 -13.07 8.83 10.65
N SER A 91 -12.52 8.43 9.50
CA SER A 91 -13.14 7.48 8.56
C SER A 91 -14.52 7.94 8.07
N ASP A 92 -14.71 9.24 7.92
CA ASP A 92 -15.97 9.87 7.53
C ASP A 92 -15.75 10.87 6.38
N ILE A 93 -16.64 10.87 5.39
CA ILE A 93 -16.50 11.69 4.17
C ILE A 93 -16.63 13.18 4.49
N ASP A 94 -17.62 13.56 5.27
CA ASP A 94 -17.88 14.99 5.62
C ASP A 94 -16.79 15.51 6.56
N ALA A 95 -16.32 14.67 7.49
CA ALA A 95 -15.18 15.01 8.34
C ALA A 95 -13.88 15.15 7.51
N THR A 96 -13.73 14.40 6.44
CA THR A 96 -12.56 14.50 5.53
C THR A 96 -12.46 15.87 4.88
N GLU A 97 -13.57 16.43 4.41
CA GLU A 97 -13.59 17.80 3.83
C GLU A 97 -13.14 18.84 4.84
N THR A 98 -13.68 18.77 6.06
CA THR A 98 -13.30 19.66 7.16
C THR A 98 -11.82 19.49 7.55
N ALA A 99 -11.35 18.25 7.63
CA ALA A 99 -9.96 17.93 7.97
C ALA A 99 -8.99 18.45 6.91
N ALA A 100 -9.33 18.29 5.62
CA ALA A 100 -8.53 18.79 4.50
C ALA A 100 -8.43 20.33 4.54
N GLN A 101 -9.54 21.05 4.73
CA GLN A 101 -9.55 22.52 4.84
C GLN A 101 -8.73 23.01 6.05
N THR A 102 -8.88 22.33 7.19
CA THR A 102 -8.11 22.64 8.42
C THR A 102 -6.60 22.47 8.18
N LEU A 103 -6.21 21.42 7.47
CA LEU A 103 -4.82 21.14 7.14
C LEU A 103 -4.27 22.17 6.12
N ILE A 104 -5.03 22.49 5.10
CA ILE A 104 -4.69 23.51 4.08
C ILE A 104 -4.44 24.89 4.73
N ALA A 105 -5.24 25.26 5.75
CA ALA A 105 -5.06 26.51 6.49
C ALA A 105 -3.73 26.57 7.30
N LYS A 106 -3.00 25.46 7.43
CA LYS A 106 -1.65 25.42 8.02
C LYS A 106 -0.55 25.66 6.98
N GLU A 107 -0.91 25.87 5.72
CA GLU A 107 0.01 26.12 4.60
C GLU A 107 1.09 25.03 4.45
N PRO A 108 0.74 23.72 4.42
CA PRO A 108 1.72 22.67 4.24
C PRO A 108 2.37 22.76 2.85
N ALA A 109 3.64 22.41 2.76
CA ALA A 109 4.34 22.33 1.48
C ALA A 109 3.83 21.17 0.60
N ILE A 110 3.31 20.10 1.25
CA ILE A 110 2.73 18.91 0.64
C ILE A 110 1.84 18.20 1.65
N ILE A 111 0.84 17.43 1.17
CA ILE A 111 -0.05 16.60 1.98
C ILE A 111 0.18 15.13 1.65
N LEU A 112 0.24 14.25 2.67
CA LEU A 112 0.29 12.79 2.55
C LEU A 112 -1.04 12.19 2.99
N GLY A 113 -1.49 11.13 2.30
CA GLY A 113 -2.75 10.42 2.58
C GLY A 113 -3.88 10.85 1.62
N SER A 114 -5.07 10.43 1.87
CA SER A 114 -5.62 9.66 3.00
C SER A 114 -5.75 8.17 2.65
N TYR A 115 -5.69 7.29 3.67
CA TYR A 115 -6.12 5.90 3.50
C TYR A 115 -7.59 5.84 3.05
N GLY A 116 -7.86 4.97 2.07
CA GLY A 116 -9.18 4.83 1.47
C GLY A 116 -9.46 5.84 0.35
N SER A 117 -9.67 5.33 -0.86
CA SER A 117 -9.86 6.17 -2.07
C SER A 117 -11.03 7.16 -1.94
N VAL A 118 -12.09 6.78 -1.22
CA VAL A 118 -13.27 7.67 -1.04
C VAL A 118 -12.92 8.94 -0.28
N TYR A 119 -12.04 8.87 0.71
CA TYR A 119 -11.59 10.04 1.49
C TYR A 119 -10.64 10.91 0.67
N SER A 120 -9.70 10.31 -0.06
CA SER A 120 -8.83 11.06 -0.98
C SER A 120 -9.64 11.77 -2.07
N LEU A 121 -10.67 11.13 -2.61
CA LEU A 121 -11.56 11.76 -3.60
C LEU A 121 -12.37 12.91 -3.01
N SER A 122 -12.87 12.79 -1.75
CA SER A 122 -13.56 13.86 -1.04
C SER A 122 -12.65 15.06 -0.76
N ALA A 123 -11.39 14.83 -0.35
CA ALA A 123 -10.40 15.88 -0.13
C ALA A 123 -9.90 16.55 -1.42
N SER A 124 -9.94 15.83 -2.55
CA SER A 124 -9.29 16.22 -3.81
C SER A 124 -9.71 17.60 -4.36
N PRO A 125 -10.98 18.03 -4.34
CA PRO A 125 -11.36 19.37 -4.80
C PRO A 125 -10.66 20.49 -4.01
N PHE A 126 -10.60 20.37 -2.69
CA PHE A 126 -9.97 21.35 -1.79
C PHE A 126 -8.45 21.44 -2.01
N ILE A 127 -7.79 20.28 -2.14
CA ILE A 127 -6.36 20.16 -2.44
C ILE A 127 -6.04 20.80 -3.80
N ARG A 128 -6.84 20.50 -4.83
CA ARG A 128 -6.68 21.07 -6.17
C ARG A 128 -6.81 22.58 -6.15
N ASP A 129 -7.86 23.10 -5.50
CA ASP A 129 -8.16 24.54 -5.49
C ASP A 129 -7.10 25.31 -4.68
N ALA A 130 -6.56 24.71 -3.63
CA ALA A 130 -5.41 25.23 -2.87
C ALA A 130 -4.07 25.09 -3.63
N LYS A 131 -4.01 24.27 -4.70
CA LYS A 131 -2.80 23.99 -5.49
C LYS A 131 -1.66 23.42 -4.63
N ILE A 132 -2.00 22.64 -3.63
CA ILE A 132 -1.03 21.94 -2.77
C ILE A 132 -0.81 20.56 -3.35
N PRO A 133 0.44 20.10 -3.57
CA PRO A 133 0.68 18.72 -4.00
C PRO A 133 0.28 17.74 -2.89
N ALA A 134 -0.25 16.59 -3.29
CA ALA A 134 -0.61 15.52 -2.35
C ALA A 134 -0.13 14.17 -2.87
N ILE A 135 0.21 13.27 -1.97
CA ILE A 135 0.62 11.89 -2.26
C ILE A 135 -0.33 10.93 -1.57
N SER A 136 -1.05 10.17 -2.36
CA SER A 136 -1.88 9.05 -1.94
C SER A 136 -1.02 7.80 -1.74
N ILE A 137 -1.28 7.02 -0.71
CA ILE A 137 -0.40 5.93 -0.28
C ILE A 137 -0.87 4.58 -0.81
N THR A 138 -2.02 4.06 -0.38
CA THR A 138 -2.51 2.73 -0.82
C THR A 138 -3.76 2.79 -1.70
N ASN A 139 -4.16 3.95 -2.19
CA ASN A 139 -5.40 4.12 -2.97
C ASN A 139 -5.27 3.63 -4.41
N THR A 140 -5.96 2.56 -4.75
CA THR A 140 -5.91 1.93 -6.08
C THR A 140 -6.90 2.52 -7.09
N ASN A 141 -7.86 3.35 -6.65
CA ASN A 141 -8.83 3.95 -7.56
C ASN A 141 -8.17 4.97 -8.50
N PRO A 142 -8.26 4.78 -9.84
CA PRO A 142 -7.59 5.66 -10.80
C PRO A 142 -8.07 7.12 -10.77
N LEU A 143 -9.26 7.41 -10.25
CA LEU A 143 -9.81 8.76 -10.21
C LEU A 143 -9.08 9.67 -9.22
N VAL A 144 -8.32 9.13 -8.27
CA VAL A 144 -7.57 9.93 -7.29
C VAL A 144 -6.57 10.87 -7.96
N THR A 145 -5.87 10.41 -8.99
CA THR A 145 -4.88 11.21 -9.73
C THR A 145 -5.45 11.83 -11.01
N ARG A 146 -6.33 11.12 -11.75
CA ARG A 146 -6.77 11.51 -13.11
C ARG A 146 -7.38 12.90 -13.21
N ASN A 147 -8.08 13.36 -12.18
CA ASN A 147 -8.80 14.64 -12.21
C ASN A 147 -8.12 15.73 -11.38
N ASN A 148 -6.93 15.46 -10.87
CA ASN A 148 -6.20 16.40 -10.02
C ASN A 148 -4.69 16.34 -10.27
N LYS A 149 -4.16 17.27 -11.07
CA LYS A 149 -2.73 17.35 -11.40
C LYS A 149 -1.79 17.63 -10.21
N TYR A 150 -2.34 17.86 -9.03
CA TYR A 150 -1.59 18.01 -7.79
C TYR A 150 -1.59 16.72 -6.96
N TYR A 151 -2.34 15.69 -7.38
CA TYR A 151 -2.38 14.42 -6.70
C TYR A 151 -1.45 13.40 -7.38
N TYR A 152 -0.56 12.82 -6.61
CA TYR A 152 0.34 11.73 -6.95
C TYR A 152 -0.03 10.50 -6.14
N ARG A 153 0.49 9.33 -6.50
CA ARG A 153 0.35 8.12 -5.70
C ARG A 153 1.62 7.29 -5.69
N VAL A 154 1.79 6.44 -4.68
CA VAL A 154 2.94 5.53 -4.57
C VAL A 154 2.57 4.06 -4.74
N CYS A 155 1.27 3.71 -4.74
CA CYS A 155 0.78 2.36 -5.06
C CYS A 155 0.37 2.24 -6.53
N TYR A 156 0.24 1.00 -7.03
CA TYR A 156 -0.34 0.74 -8.34
C TYR A 156 -1.87 0.79 -8.29
N VAL A 157 -2.49 1.20 -9.39
CA VAL A 157 -3.93 0.98 -9.61
C VAL A 157 -4.20 -0.47 -10.02
N ASP A 158 -5.44 -0.93 -9.86
CA ASP A 158 -5.82 -2.33 -10.16
C ASP A 158 -5.46 -2.74 -11.59
N SER A 159 -5.69 -1.85 -12.57
CA SER A 159 -5.30 -2.13 -13.96
C SER A 159 -3.79 -2.32 -14.14
N ASN A 160 -2.95 -1.60 -13.38
CA ASN A 160 -1.50 -1.78 -13.45
C ASN A 160 -1.08 -3.13 -12.85
N GLN A 161 -1.74 -3.58 -11.78
CA GLN A 161 -1.48 -4.92 -11.22
C GLN A 161 -1.79 -6.02 -12.25
N GLY A 162 -2.89 -5.89 -12.98
CA GLY A 162 -3.21 -6.82 -14.09
C GLY A 162 -2.15 -6.81 -15.19
N ASP A 163 -1.67 -5.64 -15.58
CA ASP A 163 -0.58 -5.49 -16.56
C ASP A 163 0.71 -6.16 -16.09
N LEU A 164 1.12 -5.94 -14.83
CA LEU A 164 2.29 -6.56 -14.21
C LEU A 164 2.18 -8.09 -14.18
N LEU A 165 1.03 -8.64 -13.83
CA LEU A 165 0.80 -10.09 -13.85
C LEU A 165 0.84 -10.65 -15.27
N GLY A 166 0.36 -9.90 -16.28
CA GLY A 166 0.50 -10.26 -17.68
C GLY A 166 1.97 -10.35 -18.11
N ARG A 167 2.79 -9.37 -17.73
CA ARG A 167 4.24 -9.42 -17.93
C ARG A 167 4.88 -10.63 -17.24
N TYR A 168 4.52 -10.89 -15.99
CA TYR A 168 5.05 -12.03 -15.25
C TYR A 168 4.76 -13.36 -15.95
N VAL A 169 3.56 -13.56 -16.49
CA VAL A 169 3.23 -14.76 -17.26
C VAL A 169 4.15 -14.94 -18.46
N VAL A 170 4.43 -13.87 -19.20
CA VAL A 170 5.28 -13.95 -20.39
C VAL A 170 6.77 -13.97 -20.04
N GLU A 171 7.22 -13.00 -19.24
CA GLU A 171 8.65 -12.80 -18.95
C GLU A 171 9.16 -13.76 -17.87
N GLY A 172 8.39 -13.98 -16.80
CA GLY A 172 8.79 -14.83 -15.68
C GLY A 172 8.52 -16.31 -15.94
N LYS A 173 7.29 -16.64 -16.34
CA LYS A 173 6.86 -18.03 -16.54
C LYS A 173 7.11 -18.55 -17.96
N LYS A 174 7.40 -17.68 -18.94
CA LYS A 174 7.59 -18.02 -20.37
C LYS A 174 6.35 -18.68 -20.99
N GLU A 175 5.17 -18.33 -20.50
CA GLU A 175 3.91 -18.83 -20.99
C GLU A 175 3.29 -17.87 -22.02
N LYS A 176 2.53 -18.41 -22.97
CA LYS A 176 1.89 -17.64 -24.06
C LYS A 176 0.37 -17.58 -23.94
N LYS A 177 -0.19 -18.29 -22.96
CA LYS A 177 -1.64 -18.34 -22.72
C LYS A 177 -1.92 -18.41 -21.23
N ALA A 178 -3.00 -17.73 -20.82
CA ALA A 178 -3.52 -17.80 -19.47
C ALA A 178 -5.05 -17.82 -19.48
N GLY A 179 -5.65 -18.08 -18.31
CA GLY A 179 -7.09 -17.95 -18.12
C GLY A 179 -7.43 -16.76 -17.23
N VAL A 180 -8.71 -16.40 -17.21
CA VAL A 180 -9.27 -15.39 -16.29
C VAL A 180 -10.51 -15.95 -15.63
N LEU A 181 -10.54 -15.90 -14.29
CA LEU A 181 -11.71 -16.23 -13.48
C LEU A 181 -11.94 -15.08 -12.48
N LEU A 182 -13.08 -14.38 -12.59
CA LEU A 182 -13.33 -13.15 -11.82
C LEU A 182 -14.77 -13.08 -11.33
N PRO A 183 -15.06 -12.26 -10.27
CA PRO A 183 -16.42 -12.08 -9.78
C PRO A 183 -17.28 -11.29 -10.77
N GLU A 184 -18.59 -11.65 -10.84
CA GLU A 184 -19.58 -10.92 -11.63
C GLU A 184 -19.80 -9.50 -11.06
N GLY A 185 -19.81 -8.49 -11.95
CA GLY A 185 -20.18 -7.12 -11.59
C GLY A 185 -19.12 -6.34 -10.79
N ASP A 186 -17.89 -6.84 -10.69
CA ASP A 186 -16.77 -6.16 -10.04
C ASP A 186 -15.96 -5.38 -11.09
N ASP A 187 -16.08 -4.05 -11.08
CA ASP A 187 -15.43 -3.17 -12.03
C ASP A 187 -13.90 -3.14 -11.88
N ALA A 188 -13.37 -3.27 -10.65
CA ALA A 188 -11.95 -3.32 -10.39
C ALA A 188 -11.34 -4.61 -10.94
N ALA A 189 -11.98 -5.75 -10.66
CA ALA A 189 -11.59 -7.05 -11.21
C ALA A 189 -11.64 -7.08 -12.74
N GLN A 190 -12.67 -6.46 -13.35
CA GLN A 190 -12.78 -6.33 -14.79
C GLN A 190 -11.66 -5.45 -15.39
N ALA A 191 -11.35 -4.32 -14.75
CA ALA A 191 -10.26 -3.44 -15.20
C ALA A 191 -8.90 -4.15 -15.13
N MET A 192 -8.64 -4.90 -14.06
CA MET A 192 -7.45 -5.73 -13.90
C MET A 192 -7.36 -6.81 -14.97
N ALA A 193 -8.45 -7.57 -15.20
CA ALA A 193 -8.52 -8.61 -16.22
C ALA A 193 -8.33 -8.06 -17.64
N ALA A 194 -8.90 -6.89 -17.93
CA ALA A 194 -8.72 -6.23 -19.21
C ALA A 194 -7.26 -5.82 -19.46
N ALA A 195 -6.57 -5.29 -18.46
CA ALA A 195 -5.16 -4.93 -18.57
C ALA A 195 -4.26 -6.16 -18.73
N PHE A 196 -4.49 -7.19 -17.92
CA PHE A 196 -3.83 -8.49 -18.04
C PHE A 196 -3.93 -9.07 -19.45
N GLY A 197 -5.15 -9.11 -19.99
CA GLY A 197 -5.38 -9.65 -21.31
C GLY A 197 -4.77 -8.80 -22.44
N ARG A 198 -4.75 -7.46 -22.31
CA ARG A 198 -4.05 -6.59 -23.26
C ARG A 198 -2.56 -6.85 -23.27
N ARG A 199 -1.93 -6.90 -22.08
CA ARG A 199 -0.49 -7.16 -21.94
C ARG A 199 -0.13 -8.52 -22.52
N LEU A 200 -0.85 -9.56 -22.17
CA LEU A 200 -0.57 -10.91 -22.64
C LEU A 200 -0.67 -11.03 -24.16
N ARG A 201 -1.72 -10.45 -24.78
CA ARG A 201 -1.87 -10.42 -26.24
C ARG A 201 -0.74 -9.65 -26.93
N SER A 202 -0.40 -8.48 -26.40
CA SER A 202 0.65 -7.62 -26.95
C SER A 202 2.02 -8.30 -26.92
N GLU A 203 2.39 -8.91 -25.78
CA GLU A 203 3.70 -9.55 -25.62
C GLU A 203 3.85 -10.87 -26.40
N THR A 204 2.74 -11.55 -26.65
CA THR A 204 2.76 -12.86 -27.34
C THR A 204 2.41 -12.77 -28.82
N ASP A 205 1.99 -11.60 -29.31
CA ASP A 205 1.42 -11.39 -30.63
C ASP A 205 0.33 -12.44 -30.95
N ASN A 206 -0.57 -12.66 -29.96
CA ASN A 206 -1.57 -13.72 -30.01
C ASN A 206 -2.92 -13.22 -29.47
N ASP A 207 -3.90 -13.05 -30.34
CA ASP A 207 -5.26 -12.64 -29.96
C ASP A 207 -5.95 -13.68 -29.06
N ASP A 208 -5.60 -14.97 -29.18
CA ASP A 208 -6.11 -16.09 -28.40
C ASP A 208 -5.28 -16.37 -27.12
N ALA A 209 -4.52 -15.39 -26.65
CA ALA A 209 -3.70 -15.53 -25.44
C ALA A 209 -4.54 -15.75 -24.17
N ILE A 210 -5.80 -15.30 -24.14
CA ILE A 210 -6.76 -15.61 -23.08
C ILE A 210 -7.56 -16.84 -23.49
N ALA A 211 -7.20 -18.00 -22.94
CA ALA A 211 -7.81 -19.28 -23.29
C ALA A 211 -9.25 -19.44 -22.78
N PHE A 212 -9.60 -18.75 -21.72
CA PHE A 212 -10.97 -18.63 -21.22
C PHE A 212 -11.15 -17.36 -20.41
N TYR A 213 -12.37 -16.85 -20.35
CA TYR A 213 -12.79 -15.73 -19.53
C TYR A 213 -14.12 -16.13 -18.87
N GLU A 214 -14.07 -16.45 -17.58
CA GLU A 214 -15.22 -16.93 -16.83
C GLU A 214 -15.50 -16.05 -15.61
N GLN A 215 -16.78 -15.98 -15.23
CA GLN A 215 -17.22 -15.21 -14.08
C GLN A 215 -17.86 -16.13 -13.04
N TYR A 216 -17.75 -15.75 -11.78
CA TYR A 216 -18.39 -16.41 -10.63
C TYR A 216 -19.18 -15.40 -9.78
N LYS A 217 -20.09 -15.90 -8.95
CA LYS A 217 -20.81 -15.06 -7.99
C LYS A 217 -20.02 -14.88 -6.72
N THR A 218 -19.82 -13.63 -6.29
CA THR A 218 -19.18 -13.32 -5.01
C THR A 218 -19.83 -14.11 -3.88
N GLY A 219 -18.99 -14.73 -3.04
CA GLY A 219 -19.43 -15.59 -1.93
C GLY A 219 -19.92 -16.98 -2.33
N GLN A 220 -19.77 -17.39 -3.60
CA GLN A 220 -20.04 -18.76 -4.06
C GLN A 220 -19.23 -19.78 -3.23
N LYS A 221 -19.83 -20.93 -2.86
CA LYS A 221 -19.17 -21.90 -1.98
C LYS A 221 -18.58 -23.10 -2.72
N ASP A 222 -19.15 -23.49 -3.84
CA ASP A 222 -18.73 -24.64 -4.65
C ASP A 222 -18.36 -24.19 -6.06
N PHE A 223 -17.11 -24.40 -6.42
CA PHE A 223 -16.51 -24.05 -7.71
C PHE A 223 -16.15 -25.31 -8.55
N THR A 224 -16.59 -26.48 -8.10
CA THR A 224 -16.21 -27.77 -8.73
C THR A 224 -16.53 -27.80 -10.23
N LYS A 225 -17.66 -27.24 -10.64
CA LYS A 225 -18.11 -27.24 -12.05
C LYS A 225 -17.19 -26.36 -12.91
N GLU A 226 -16.91 -25.14 -12.47
CA GLU A 226 -16.04 -24.18 -13.12
C GLU A 226 -14.61 -24.73 -13.21
N LEU A 227 -14.06 -25.19 -12.09
CA LEU A 227 -12.71 -25.74 -12.02
C LEU A 227 -12.50 -26.98 -12.91
N ASN A 228 -13.48 -27.89 -12.97
CA ASN A 228 -13.42 -29.03 -13.91
C ASN A 228 -13.46 -28.60 -15.37
N ARG A 229 -14.14 -27.51 -15.72
CA ARG A 229 -14.15 -26.93 -17.07
C ARG A 229 -12.78 -26.29 -17.39
N ILE A 230 -12.27 -25.47 -16.45
CA ILE A 230 -10.96 -24.81 -16.55
C ILE A 230 -9.83 -25.83 -16.69
N LYS A 231 -9.84 -26.91 -15.88
CA LYS A 231 -8.83 -27.98 -15.93
C LYS A 231 -8.66 -28.57 -17.32
N ARG A 232 -9.74 -28.65 -18.12
CA ARG A 232 -9.70 -29.20 -19.50
C ARG A 232 -9.04 -28.24 -20.49
N THR A 233 -8.88 -26.96 -20.17
CA THR A 233 -8.20 -25.99 -21.06
C THR A 233 -6.69 -26.19 -21.10
N GLY A 234 -6.12 -26.81 -20.06
CA GLY A 234 -4.68 -27.07 -19.94
C GLY A 234 -3.82 -25.83 -19.69
N VAL A 235 -4.41 -24.67 -19.39
CA VAL A 235 -3.64 -23.45 -18.99
C VAL A 235 -2.92 -23.69 -17.69
N LYS A 236 -1.79 -23.00 -17.51
CA LYS A 236 -0.95 -23.11 -16.31
C LYS A 236 -1.08 -21.89 -15.39
N SER A 237 -1.49 -20.74 -15.92
CA SER A 237 -1.68 -19.51 -15.15
C SER A 237 -3.12 -19.01 -15.27
N ILE A 238 -3.72 -18.60 -14.15
CA ILE A 238 -5.10 -18.10 -14.08
C ILE A 238 -5.11 -16.82 -13.27
N LEU A 239 -5.46 -15.70 -13.90
CA LEU A 239 -5.75 -14.46 -13.15
C LEU A 239 -7.04 -14.64 -12.35
N LEU A 240 -6.97 -14.35 -11.05
CA LEU A 240 -8.07 -14.50 -10.09
C LEU A 240 -8.20 -13.23 -9.21
N PRO A 241 -8.68 -12.11 -9.76
CA PRO A 241 -8.91 -10.89 -9.01
C PRO A 241 -10.20 -10.98 -8.20
N GLY A 242 -10.37 -10.08 -7.23
CA GLY A 242 -11.56 -9.97 -6.40
C GLY A 242 -11.28 -10.31 -4.93
N GLU A 243 -12.33 -10.58 -4.17
CA GLU A 243 -12.23 -10.82 -2.73
C GLU A 243 -11.30 -12.00 -2.39
N TYR A 244 -10.29 -11.75 -1.57
CA TYR A 244 -9.30 -12.76 -1.19
C TYR A 244 -9.90 -14.01 -0.53
N ALA A 245 -11.07 -13.88 0.11
CA ALA A 245 -11.76 -15.02 0.73
C ALA A 245 -12.32 -15.98 -0.32
N ASP A 246 -12.87 -15.46 -1.42
CA ASP A 246 -13.33 -16.29 -2.54
C ASP A 246 -12.14 -16.91 -3.26
N ALA A 247 -11.07 -16.14 -3.48
CA ALA A 247 -9.82 -16.63 -4.07
C ALA A 247 -9.24 -17.80 -3.27
N ALA A 248 -9.12 -17.68 -1.95
CA ALA A 248 -8.63 -18.76 -1.10
C ALA A 248 -9.50 -20.03 -1.18
N ASN A 249 -10.82 -19.87 -1.27
CA ASN A 249 -11.75 -21.00 -1.45
C ASN A 249 -11.57 -21.68 -2.82
N ILE A 250 -11.44 -20.89 -3.91
CA ILE A 250 -11.21 -21.39 -5.27
C ILE A 250 -9.90 -22.18 -5.35
N ILE A 251 -8.80 -21.60 -4.85
CA ILE A 251 -7.47 -22.22 -4.82
C ILE A 251 -7.52 -23.55 -4.02
N THR A 252 -8.18 -23.53 -2.86
CA THR A 252 -8.33 -24.72 -2.02
C THR A 252 -9.07 -25.83 -2.74
N GLN A 253 -10.13 -25.52 -3.51
CA GLN A 253 -10.87 -26.51 -4.27
C GLN A 253 -10.07 -27.01 -5.48
N ALA A 254 -9.33 -26.12 -6.16
CA ALA A 254 -8.45 -26.50 -7.26
C ALA A 254 -7.35 -27.48 -6.81
N ALA A 255 -6.73 -27.21 -5.65
CA ALA A 255 -5.74 -28.11 -5.05
C ALA A 255 -6.33 -29.50 -4.72
N LYS A 256 -7.56 -29.58 -4.20
CA LYS A 256 -8.28 -30.84 -3.97
C LYS A 256 -8.57 -31.61 -5.27
N LEU A 257 -8.76 -30.89 -6.37
CA LEU A 257 -8.94 -31.50 -7.69
C LEU A 257 -7.61 -31.86 -8.39
N ASN A 258 -6.47 -31.66 -7.73
CA ASN A 258 -5.12 -31.85 -8.25
C ASN A 258 -4.98 -31.11 -9.61
N MET A 259 -5.32 -29.83 -9.63
CA MET A 259 -5.09 -28.97 -10.79
C MET A 259 -3.61 -28.52 -10.77
N ASP A 260 -2.95 -28.65 -11.92
CA ASP A 260 -1.58 -28.19 -12.12
C ASP A 260 -1.63 -26.78 -12.74
N VAL A 261 -2.00 -25.80 -11.90
CA VAL A 261 -2.18 -24.39 -12.28
C VAL A 261 -1.70 -23.48 -11.17
N GLU A 262 -1.22 -22.30 -11.52
CA GLU A 262 -0.90 -21.21 -10.60
C GLU A 262 -1.95 -20.09 -10.73
N PHE A 263 -2.56 -19.71 -9.60
CA PHE A 263 -3.47 -18.58 -9.54
C PHE A 263 -2.68 -17.29 -9.27
N LEU A 264 -3.04 -16.23 -10.00
CA LEU A 264 -2.37 -14.94 -9.95
C LEU A 264 -3.31 -13.92 -9.32
N GLY A 265 -2.92 -13.34 -8.20
CA GLY A 265 -3.72 -12.41 -7.41
C GLY A 265 -3.14 -11.01 -7.31
N ASP A 266 -3.93 -10.13 -6.73
CA ASP A 266 -3.55 -8.76 -6.42
C ASP A 266 -2.88 -8.64 -5.05
N THR A 267 -2.58 -7.40 -4.66
CA THR A 267 -1.89 -7.08 -3.40
C THR A 267 -2.69 -7.47 -2.15
N THR A 268 -4.00 -7.70 -2.23
CA THR A 268 -4.82 -8.12 -1.07
C THR A 268 -4.42 -9.49 -0.53
N TRP A 269 -3.75 -10.32 -1.35
CA TRP A 269 -3.25 -11.63 -0.92
C TRP A 269 -2.00 -11.56 -0.05
N SER A 270 -1.38 -10.39 0.06
CA SER A 270 -0.28 -10.16 1.01
C SER A 270 -0.73 -10.15 2.48
N ASP A 271 -2.03 -9.99 2.74
CA ASP A 271 -2.59 -10.07 4.09
C ASP A 271 -2.52 -11.50 4.64
N GLY A 272 -2.04 -11.63 5.86
CA GLY A 272 -2.00 -12.91 6.56
C GLY A 272 -3.35 -13.60 6.74
N SER A 273 -4.47 -12.89 6.56
CA SER A 273 -5.83 -13.45 6.55
C SER A 273 -6.09 -14.32 5.33
N PHE A 274 -5.63 -13.91 4.14
CA PHE A 274 -5.67 -14.76 2.95
C PHE A 274 -5.01 -16.12 3.21
N ARG A 275 -3.77 -16.09 3.71
CA ARG A 275 -3.01 -17.31 4.01
C ARG A 275 -3.72 -18.22 5.02
N LYS A 276 -4.40 -17.67 6.02
CA LYS A 276 -5.15 -18.44 7.03
C LYS A 276 -6.37 -19.15 6.46
N LEU A 277 -6.91 -18.66 5.33
CA LEU A 277 -8.06 -19.26 4.66
C LEU A 277 -7.70 -20.37 3.68
N LEU A 278 -6.42 -20.48 3.30
CA LEU A 278 -5.95 -21.55 2.42
C LEU A 278 -6.02 -22.92 3.13
N GLY A 279 -6.52 -23.91 2.40
CA GLY A 279 -6.60 -25.29 2.89
C GLY A 279 -5.24 -25.99 2.95
N ASP A 280 -5.16 -27.07 3.72
CA ASP A 280 -3.92 -27.82 3.99
C ASP A 280 -3.27 -28.43 2.71
N ASN A 281 -4.05 -28.62 1.65
CA ASN A 281 -3.55 -29.16 0.37
C ASN A 281 -2.95 -28.09 -0.54
N VAL A 282 -3.05 -26.79 -0.18
CA VAL A 282 -2.50 -25.69 -0.97
C VAL A 282 -1.03 -25.54 -0.67
N THR A 283 -0.23 -25.47 -1.73
CA THR A 283 1.22 -25.24 -1.65
C THR A 283 1.58 -23.83 -2.14
N SER A 284 2.81 -23.42 -1.95
CA SER A 284 3.32 -22.15 -2.49
C SER A 284 3.39 -22.13 -4.02
N GLU A 285 3.25 -23.28 -4.69
CA GLU A 285 3.27 -23.37 -6.14
C GLU A 285 1.88 -23.14 -6.79
N ASP A 286 0.82 -23.16 -5.97
CA ASP A 286 -0.55 -23.03 -6.46
C ASP A 286 -0.97 -21.57 -6.69
N TYR A 287 -0.17 -20.59 -6.20
CA TYR A 287 -0.52 -19.16 -6.30
C TYR A 287 0.70 -18.24 -6.20
N SER A 288 0.56 -17.05 -6.80
CA SER A 288 1.42 -15.89 -6.57
C SER A 288 0.61 -14.60 -6.70
N PHE A 289 1.17 -13.50 -6.20
CA PHE A 289 0.46 -12.22 -6.19
C PHE A 289 1.43 -11.03 -6.32
N VAL A 290 0.88 -9.90 -6.74
CA VAL A 290 1.61 -8.63 -6.76
C VAL A 290 1.80 -8.13 -5.33
N GLN A 291 2.97 -7.59 -5.04
CA GLN A 291 3.27 -6.90 -3.80
C GLN A 291 4.02 -5.60 -4.08
N PHE A 292 3.84 -4.59 -3.22
CA PHE A 292 4.53 -3.31 -3.37
C PHE A 292 5.91 -3.30 -2.75
N PHE A 293 6.12 -4.15 -1.76
CA PHE A 293 7.37 -4.30 -1.05
C PHE A 293 7.61 -5.77 -0.68
N SER A 294 8.85 -6.20 -0.76
CA SER A 294 9.26 -7.51 -0.25
C SER A 294 10.64 -7.40 0.39
N SER A 295 10.82 -7.94 1.58
CA SER A 295 12.08 -7.92 2.30
C SER A 295 13.09 -8.96 1.80
N GLU A 296 12.61 -10.05 1.19
CA GLU A 296 13.41 -11.24 0.80
C GLU A 296 13.05 -11.74 -0.61
N GLY A 297 13.96 -12.49 -1.24
CA GLY A 297 13.73 -13.21 -2.49
C GLY A 297 14.56 -12.68 -3.67
N GLU A 298 14.08 -12.90 -4.89
CA GLU A 298 14.74 -12.52 -6.13
C GLU A 298 14.55 -11.03 -6.42
N LEU A 299 15.55 -10.21 -6.07
CA LEU A 299 15.53 -8.75 -6.20
C LEU A 299 16.48 -8.27 -7.27
N THR A 300 16.04 -7.33 -8.10
CA THR A 300 16.89 -6.64 -9.09
C THR A 300 17.64 -5.47 -8.45
N SER A 301 18.59 -4.89 -9.18
CA SER A 301 19.33 -3.71 -8.74
C SER A 301 18.43 -2.49 -8.53
N GLN A 302 17.32 -2.35 -9.25
CA GLN A 302 16.35 -1.27 -9.04
C GLN A 302 15.53 -1.46 -7.74
N ALA A 303 15.39 -2.69 -7.29
CA ALA A 303 14.73 -3.01 -6.03
C ALA A 303 15.64 -2.81 -4.81
N ILE A 304 16.96 -3.01 -4.97
CA ILE A 304 17.95 -2.90 -3.89
C ILE A 304 18.48 -1.46 -3.86
N THR A 305 17.76 -0.59 -3.15
CA THR A 305 18.14 0.82 -2.99
C THR A 305 18.79 1.06 -1.63
N LYS A 306 19.54 2.15 -1.51
CA LYS A 306 20.06 2.60 -0.22
C LYS A 306 18.92 2.93 0.75
N GLU A 307 17.83 3.50 0.26
CA GLU A 307 16.68 3.88 1.06
C GLU A 307 15.96 2.65 1.62
N ARG A 308 15.90 1.55 0.87
CA ARG A 308 15.41 0.26 1.35
C ARG A 308 16.22 -0.25 2.55
N GLU A 309 17.54 -0.16 2.50
CA GLU A 309 18.41 -0.59 3.60
C GLU A 309 18.18 0.26 4.87
N LEU A 310 18.02 1.57 4.70
CA LEU A 310 17.70 2.49 5.80
C LEU A 310 16.34 2.17 6.42
N PHE A 311 15.31 1.97 5.60
CA PHE A 311 13.98 1.57 6.02
C PHE A 311 14.01 0.27 6.84
N LEU A 312 14.60 -0.80 6.29
CA LEU A 312 14.68 -2.11 6.97
C LEU A 312 15.47 -2.03 8.28
N SER A 313 16.58 -1.27 8.31
CA SER A 313 17.36 -1.08 9.52
C SER A 313 16.57 -0.33 10.60
N ALA A 314 15.88 0.76 10.23
CA ALA A 314 15.03 1.51 11.12
C ALA A 314 13.85 0.68 11.64
N TYR A 315 13.21 -0.07 10.74
CA TYR A 315 12.11 -0.97 11.07
C TYR A 315 12.53 -2.03 12.09
N GLN A 316 13.65 -2.72 11.85
CA GLN A 316 14.15 -3.75 12.77
C GLN A 316 14.54 -3.18 14.13
N LYS A 317 15.04 -1.95 14.17
CA LYS A 317 15.38 -1.25 15.43
C LYS A 317 14.11 -0.94 16.25
N GLU A 318 13.03 -0.52 15.61
CA GLU A 318 11.79 -0.11 16.26
C GLU A 318 10.89 -1.30 16.62
N TYR A 319 10.72 -2.26 15.70
CA TYR A 319 9.74 -3.36 15.82
C TYR A 319 10.38 -4.72 16.11
N GLY A 320 11.72 -4.80 16.12
CA GLY A 320 12.47 -6.03 16.44
C GLY A 320 12.78 -6.91 15.23
N LYS A 321 13.82 -7.72 15.38
CA LYS A 321 14.27 -8.67 14.36
C LYS A 321 13.31 -9.88 14.31
N GLY A 322 12.56 -10.03 13.28
CA GLY A 322 11.65 -11.17 13.09
C GLY A 322 10.22 -10.76 12.78
N SER A 323 9.91 -9.46 12.85
CA SER A 323 8.74 -8.88 12.22
C SER A 323 9.07 -8.43 10.79
N GLU A 324 8.07 -8.42 9.93
CA GLU A 324 8.18 -7.94 8.55
C GLU A 324 7.32 -6.69 8.38
N PRO A 325 7.82 -5.64 7.71
CA PRO A 325 7.00 -4.48 7.41
C PRO A 325 5.92 -4.83 6.38
N SER A 326 4.74 -4.24 6.53
CA SER A 326 3.68 -4.32 5.54
C SER A 326 3.96 -3.45 4.32
N ASP A 327 3.28 -3.72 3.21
CA ASP A 327 3.27 -2.88 2.02
C ASP A 327 2.86 -1.44 2.36
N ALA A 328 1.79 -1.28 3.14
CA ALA A 328 1.28 0.03 3.54
C ALA A 328 2.34 0.84 4.31
N MET A 329 3.11 0.18 5.18
CA MET A 329 4.19 0.83 5.92
C MET A 329 5.34 1.26 5.01
N ALA A 330 5.75 0.42 4.08
CA ALA A 330 6.81 0.76 3.12
C ALA A 330 6.37 1.89 2.16
N LEU A 331 5.10 1.89 1.73
CA LEU A 331 4.54 2.96 0.89
C LEU A 331 4.38 4.27 1.66
N GLY A 332 3.98 4.24 2.94
CA GLY A 332 3.93 5.42 3.81
C GLY A 332 5.31 6.04 4.01
N TYR A 333 6.32 5.19 4.18
CA TYR A 333 7.72 5.60 4.22
C TYR A 333 8.14 6.29 2.91
N ASP A 334 7.84 5.70 1.75
CA ASP A 334 8.15 6.27 0.44
C ASP A 334 7.44 7.61 0.20
N ALA A 335 6.18 7.72 0.59
CA ALA A 335 5.43 8.97 0.45
C ALA A 335 6.11 10.12 1.20
N TYR A 336 6.62 9.85 2.41
CA TYR A 336 7.38 10.83 3.17
C TYR A 336 8.73 11.15 2.50
N VAL A 337 9.49 10.13 2.06
CA VAL A 337 10.80 10.32 1.42
C VAL A 337 10.67 11.16 0.16
N ILE A 338 9.65 10.91 -0.67
CA ILE A 338 9.32 11.72 -1.84
C ILE A 338 9.01 13.16 -1.44
N ALA A 339 8.21 13.36 -0.40
CA ALA A 339 7.85 14.70 0.07
C ALA A 339 9.08 15.48 0.58
N ALA A 340 9.92 14.85 1.39
CA ALA A 340 11.13 15.46 1.94
C ALA A 340 12.15 15.78 0.84
N ASP A 341 12.35 14.89 -0.12
CA ASP A 341 13.22 15.09 -1.27
C ASP A 341 12.72 16.23 -2.18
N ALA A 342 11.42 16.24 -2.52
CA ALA A 342 10.83 17.29 -3.35
C ALA A 342 10.93 18.66 -2.66
N ILE A 343 10.75 18.74 -1.35
CA ILE A 343 10.99 19.96 -0.56
C ILE A 343 12.47 20.35 -0.63
N GLY A 344 13.38 19.41 -0.42
CA GLY A 344 14.83 19.63 -0.41
C GLY A 344 15.39 20.13 -1.75
N ARG A 345 14.76 19.77 -2.87
CA ARG A 345 15.13 20.25 -4.22
C ARG A 345 14.64 21.68 -4.52
N THR A 346 13.79 22.27 -3.67
CA THR A 346 13.34 23.65 -3.89
C THR A 346 14.43 24.67 -3.58
N THR A 347 14.40 25.81 -4.27
CA THR A 347 15.31 26.92 -3.99
C THR A 347 14.65 27.94 -3.05
N GLY A 348 15.37 28.40 -2.03
CA GLY A 348 14.91 29.32 -1.00
C GLY A 348 13.84 28.68 -0.08
N LYS A 349 12.93 29.46 0.49
CA LYS A 349 11.88 28.92 1.37
C LYS A 349 10.95 27.99 0.57
N PRO A 350 10.78 26.71 0.98
CA PRO A 350 9.83 25.81 0.36
C PRO A 350 8.39 26.29 0.50
N ASP A 351 7.61 26.07 -0.53
CA ASP A 351 6.16 26.27 -0.55
C ASP A 351 5.51 25.24 -1.49
N ALA A 352 4.21 25.09 -1.39
CA ALA A 352 3.44 24.10 -2.15
C ALA A 352 3.65 24.23 -3.67
N LYS A 353 3.75 25.47 -4.19
CA LYS A 353 3.93 25.71 -5.63
C LYS A 353 5.29 25.20 -6.12
N LYS A 354 6.35 25.42 -5.36
CA LYS A 354 7.70 24.95 -5.70
C LYS A 354 7.80 23.44 -5.63
N VAL A 355 7.22 22.84 -4.59
CA VAL A 355 7.17 21.37 -4.43
C VAL A 355 6.37 20.73 -5.57
N ALA A 356 5.22 21.31 -5.93
CA ALA A 356 4.44 20.84 -7.08
C ALA A 356 5.23 20.93 -8.41
N ALA A 357 6.07 21.96 -8.58
CA ALA A 357 6.91 22.09 -9.77
C ALA A 357 8.01 21.04 -9.84
N VAL A 358 8.60 20.64 -8.68
CA VAL A 358 9.57 19.56 -8.60
C VAL A 358 8.93 18.22 -8.97
N LEU A 359 7.78 17.91 -8.38
CA LEU A 359 7.08 16.64 -8.65
C LEU A 359 6.54 16.52 -10.08
N ALA A 360 6.23 17.66 -10.72
CA ALA A 360 5.76 17.71 -12.11
C ALA A 360 6.88 17.64 -13.16
N ASP A 361 8.15 17.64 -12.75
CA ASP A 361 9.29 17.48 -13.65
C ASP A 361 9.29 16.03 -14.20
N PRO A 362 9.22 15.84 -15.53
CA PRO A 362 9.31 14.49 -16.11
C PRO A 362 10.60 13.72 -15.76
N GLY A 363 11.67 14.42 -15.37
CA GLY A 363 12.92 13.83 -14.91
C GLY A 363 12.94 13.53 -13.42
N TYR A 364 11.85 13.76 -12.69
CA TYR A 364 11.80 13.46 -11.26
C TYR A 364 11.89 11.95 -11.01
N GLN A 365 12.88 11.57 -10.25
CA GLN A 365 13.14 10.19 -9.87
C GLN A 365 13.78 10.15 -8.49
N ILE A 366 13.45 9.11 -7.71
CA ILE A 366 13.97 8.91 -6.37
C ILE A 366 14.08 7.42 -6.02
N GLU A 367 15.07 7.08 -5.21
CA GLU A 367 15.14 5.78 -4.54
C GLU A 367 14.24 5.78 -3.31
N GLY A 368 13.30 4.87 -3.24
CA GLY A 368 12.45 4.61 -2.07
C GLY A 368 12.74 3.26 -1.43
N ALA A 369 12.06 2.96 -0.32
CA ALA A 369 12.10 1.64 0.30
C ALA A 369 11.56 0.56 -0.64
N THR A 370 10.59 0.91 -1.48
CA THR A 370 9.96 -0.02 -2.44
C THR A 370 10.68 -0.07 -3.79
N GLY A 371 11.85 0.51 -3.93
CA GLY A 371 12.63 0.55 -5.16
C GLY A 371 12.73 1.93 -5.79
N LEU A 372 13.10 1.98 -7.07
CA LEU A 372 13.17 3.21 -7.84
C LEU A 372 11.75 3.70 -8.18
N ILE A 373 11.48 4.99 -7.97
CA ILE A 373 10.15 5.59 -8.15
C ILE A 373 10.27 6.83 -9.03
N ASN A 374 9.44 6.92 -10.06
CA ASN A 374 9.12 8.14 -10.79
C ASN A 374 7.60 8.21 -11.06
N PHE A 375 7.13 9.27 -11.71
CA PHE A 375 5.70 9.46 -11.97
C PHE A 375 5.44 9.64 -13.46
N ASN A 376 4.33 9.08 -13.93
CA ASN A 376 3.82 9.39 -15.25
C ASN A 376 3.10 10.76 -15.29
N SER A 377 2.63 11.17 -16.46
CA SER A 377 1.99 12.48 -16.67
C SER A 377 0.70 12.70 -15.88
N ILE A 378 0.11 11.68 -15.31
CA ILE A 378 -1.11 11.77 -14.49
C ILE A 378 -0.84 11.56 -12.99
N GLY A 379 0.43 11.45 -12.57
CA GLY A 379 0.81 11.30 -11.17
C GLY A 379 0.77 9.86 -10.64
N ASP A 380 0.58 8.86 -11.50
CA ASP A 380 0.71 7.45 -11.10
C ASP A 380 2.17 7.01 -11.12
N PRO A 381 2.59 6.08 -10.25
CA PRO A 381 3.98 5.69 -10.16
C PRO A 381 4.40 4.81 -11.32
N ILE A 382 5.64 5.01 -11.76
CA ILE A 382 6.42 4.07 -12.55
C ILE A 382 7.51 3.55 -11.62
N LYS A 383 7.41 2.32 -11.16
CA LYS A 383 8.27 1.77 -10.12
C LYS A 383 8.45 0.27 -10.25
N THR A 384 9.37 -0.27 -9.46
CA THR A 384 9.56 -1.72 -9.31
C THR A 384 8.34 -2.38 -8.69
N ALA A 385 7.97 -3.57 -9.18
CA ALA A 385 6.94 -4.42 -8.61
C ALA A 385 7.48 -5.81 -8.28
N TYR A 386 6.86 -6.45 -7.31
CA TYR A 386 7.28 -7.76 -6.81
C TYR A 386 6.16 -8.76 -7.06
N ILE A 387 6.52 -9.93 -7.57
CA ILE A 387 5.65 -11.11 -7.59
C ILE A 387 6.11 -12.03 -6.47
N THR A 388 5.23 -12.33 -5.55
CA THR A 388 5.55 -12.99 -4.28
C THR A 388 4.66 -14.20 -4.04
N LYS A 389 5.13 -15.07 -3.15
CA LYS A 389 4.41 -16.24 -2.62
C LYS A 389 4.53 -16.27 -1.10
N TRP A 390 3.56 -16.84 -0.41
CA TRP A 390 3.72 -17.17 1.00
C TRP A 390 4.59 -18.41 1.18
N LYS A 391 5.69 -18.29 1.93
CA LYS A 391 6.58 -19.38 2.31
C LYS A 391 6.95 -19.24 3.79
N ASN A 392 6.72 -20.30 4.55
CA ASN A 392 7.06 -20.34 5.99
C ASN A 392 6.56 -19.13 6.81
N ARG A 393 5.35 -18.63 6.55
CA ARG A 393 4.71 -17.45 7.18
C ARG A 393 5.27 -16.10 6.79
N LYS A 394 6.13 -16.02 5.80
CA LYS A 394 6.66 -14.79 5.21
C LYS A 394 6.32 -14.75 3.72
N THR A 395 6.30 -13.58 3.15
CA THR A 395 6.28 -13.43 1.69
C THR A 395 7.70 -13.52 1.16
N GLU A 396 7.88 -14.22 0.05
CA GLU A 396 9.17 -14.34 -0.66
C GLU A 396 8.96 -13.94 -2.12
N THR A 397 9.75 -13.01 -2.61
CA THR A 397 9.73 -12.59 -4.02
C THR A 397 10.26 -13.71 -4.89
N VAL A 398 9.45 -14.11 -5.86
CA VAL A 398 9.82 -15.11 -6.89
C VAL A 398 10.15 -14.47 -8.23
N TYR A 399 9.76 -13.22 -8.43
CA TYR A 399 10.10 -12.44 -9.62
C TYR A 399 9.99 -10.95 -9.34
N THR A 400 10.95 -10.16 -9.81
CA THR A 400 10.92 -8.70 -9.73
C THR A 400 10.73 -8.12 -11.12
N LEU A 401 9.76 -7.22 -11.24
CA LEU A 401 9.49 -6.46 -12.45
C LEU A 401 10.07 -5.06 -12.28
N ASP A 402 11.13 -4.75 -13.02
CA ASP A 402 11.70 -3.40 -13.03
C ASP A 402 10.72 -2.39 -13.64
N ALA A 403 10.84 -1.14 -13.18
CA ALA A 403 10.09 -0.01 -13.73
C ALA A 403 10.31 0.07 -15.26
N GLN A 404 9.22 0.15 -16.00
CA GLN A 404 9.25 0.41 -17.45
C GLN A 404 8.40 1.66 -17.73
N GLU A 405 8.90 2.51 -18.62
CA GLU A 405 8.17 3.67 -19.13
C GLU A 405 6.89 3.30 -19.90
#